data_b64435f65d725b6310cd9dbf6719e943
#
_entry.id   b64435f65d725b6310cd9dbf6719e943
#
_cell.length_a   1.000
_cell.length_b   1.000
_cell.length_c   1.000
_cell.angle_alpha   90.00
_cell.angle_beta   90.00
_cell.angle_gamma   90.00
#
_symmetry.space_group_name_H-M   'P 1'
#
loop_
_entity.id
_entity.type
_entity.pdbx_description
1 polymer ?
#
loop_
_entity_poly.entity_id
_entity_poly.type
_entity_poly.pdbx_seq_one_letter_code
_entity_poly.pdbx_strand_id
1 'polypeptide(L)'
;MRLANGPGIELFEVQSPHQQPAARPSDLGLQHFGVYVDDIDAAAKRFVAAGGELLAAPAPTIGVEAGLGNAYCYAKTPWGTVVELITHPSPGGYEKETPLRRWTPPTG
;
A
#
# COMPACT_ATOMS: atom_id res chain seq x y z
N MET A 1 12.72 -1.28 10.64
CA MET A 1 11.53 -0.41 10.81
C MET A 1 10.31 -1.30 11.03
N ARG A 2 9.37 -0.87 11.85
CA ARG A 2 8.12 -1.60 12.12
C ARG A 2 6.92 -0.79 11.61
N LEU A 3 6.00 -1.45 10.93
CA LEU A 3 4.75 -0.84 10.46
C LEU A 3 3.70 -0.95 11.57
N ALA A 4 3.68 0.02 12.49
CA ALA A 4 2.76 0.04 13.65
C ALA A 4 2.70 -1.35 14.33
N ASN A 5 1.54 -1.99 14.35
CA ASN A 5 1.33 -3.35 14.89
C ASN A 5 1.53 -4.46 13.84
N GLY A 6 1.94 -4.08 12.64
CA GLY A 6 2.18 -4.99 11.52
C GLY A 6 3.58 -5.58 11.50
N PRO A 7 3.98 -6.18 10.38
CA PRO A 7 5.29 -6.78 10.19
C PRO A 7 6.42 -5.75 10.26
N GLY A 8 7.63 -6.23 10.51
CA GLY A 8 8.85 -5.45 10.35
C GLY A 8 9.26 -5.37 8.89
N ILE A 9 9.90 -4.26 8.51
CA ILE A 9 10.57 -4.10 7.23
C ILE A 9 12.05 -3.81 7.51
N GLU A 10 12.93 -4.59 6.88
CA GLU A 10 14.35 -4.29 6.82
C GLU A 10 14.63 -3.51 5.53
N LEU A 11 15.29 -2.37 5.67
CA LEU A 11 15.68 -1.52 4.55
C LEU A 11 17.20 -1.54 4.42
N PHE A 12 17.67 -1.84 3.22
CA PHE A 12 19.08 -1.83 2.88
C PHE A 12 19.31 -0.83 1.75
N GLU A 13 20.27 0.06 1.93
CA GLU A 13 20.83 0.84 0.85
C GLU A 13 22.02 0.08 0.26
N VAL A 14 21.92 -0.30 -1.01
CA VAL A 14 22.98 -1.02 -1.72
C VAL A 14 23.49 -0.14 -2.84
N GLN A 15 24.80 0.08 -2.87
CA GLN A 15 25.47 0.77 -3.98
C GLN A 15 26.11 -0.27 -4.90
N SER A 16 25.68 -0.28 -6.16
CA SER A 16 26.20 -1.20 -7.18
C SER A 16 26.29 -0.52 -8.54
N PRO A 17 27.38 -0.70 -9.29
CA PRO A 17 27.47 -0.19 -10.66
C PRO A 17 26.54 -0.91 -11.63
N HIS A 18 25.95 -2.05 -11.24
CA HIS A 18 25.02 -2.85 -12.02
C HIS A 18 23.58 -2.78 -11.51
N GLN A 19 23.27 -1.76 -10.72
CA GLN A 19 21.92 -1.58 -10.17
C GLN A 19 20.91 -1.36 -11.29
N GLN A 20 19.82 -2.13 -11.26
CA GLN A 20 18.72 -1.97 -12.18
C GLN A 20 17.65 -1.01 -11.61
N PRO A 21 16.86 -0.35 -12.46
CA PRO A 21 15.70 0.41 -12.01
C PRO A 21 14.73 -0.46 -11.20
N ALA A 22 13.94 0.16 -10.35
CA ALA A 22 12.86 -0.54 -9.65
C ALA A 22 11.87 -1.16 -10.65
N ALA A 23 11.32 -2.34 -10.29
CA ALA A 23 10.32 -3.02 -11.11
C ALA A 23 9.08 -2.16 -11.31
N ARG A 24 8.58 -2.11 -12.54
CA ARG A 24 7.32 -1.45 -12.88
C ARG A 24 6.15 -2.41 -12.59
N PRO A 25 4.91 -1.93 -12.44
CA PRO A 25 3.74 -2.79 -12.26
C PRO A 25 3.52 -3.82 -13.38
N SER A 26 4.08 -3.59 -14.56
CA SER A 26 4.03 -4.50 -15.71
C SER A 26 5.14 -5.55 -15.74
N ASP A 27 6.12 -5.47 -14.85
CA ASP A 27 7.27 -6.36 -14.85
C ASP A 27 6.96 -7.63 -14.03
N LEU A 28 7.69 -8.70 -14.30
CA LEU A 28 7.60 -9.93 -13.51
C LEU A 28 8.28 -9.76 -12.15
N GLY A 29 7.76 -10.46 -11.15
CA GLY A 29 8.29 -10.43 -9.79
C GLY A 29 7.47 -9.55 -8.85
N LEU A 30 8.04 -9.16 -7.72
CA LEU A 30 7.41 -8.29 -6.74
C LEU A 30 7.47 -6.83 -7.22
N GLN A 31 6.33 -6.29 -7.65
CA GLN A 31 6.24 -4.93 -8.17
C GLN A 31 5.88 -3.90 -7.10
N HIS A 32 5.09 -4.29 -6.11
CA HIS A 32 4.69 -3.42 -5.01
C HIS A 32 4.29 -4.24 -3.78
N PHE A 33 4.12 -3.57 -2.67
CA PHE A 33 3.51 -4.12 -1.46
C PHE A 33 2.52 -3.12 -0.86
N GLY A 34 1.50 -3.66 -0.19
CA GLY A 34 0.47 -2.85 0.46
C GLY A 34 0.84 -2.46 1.89
N VAL A 35 0.55 -1.23 2.25
CA VAL A 35 0.65 -0.71 3.62
C VAL A 35 -0.74 -0.27 4.06
N TYR A 36 -1.27 -0.93 5.10
CA TYR A 36 -2.52 -0.54 5.70
C TYR A 36 -2.35 0.78 6.45
N VAL A 37 -3.28 1.71 6.23
CA VAL A 37 -3.33 3.02 6.89
C VAL A 37 -4.74 3.33 7.36
N ASP A 38 -4.88 4.01 8.48
CA ASP A 38 -6.20 4.36 9.04
C ASP A 38 -6.85 5.54 8.30
N ASP A 39 -6.02 6.52 7.91
CA ASP A 39 -6.44 7.71 7.17
C ASP A 39 -5.59 7.82 5.90
N ILE A 40 -6.20 7.47 4.77
CA ILE A 40 -5.48 7.40 3.49
C ILE A 40 -5.07 8.78 2.96
N ASP A 41 -5.87 9.81 3.20
CA ASP A 41 -5.55 11.17 2.75
C ASP A 41 -4.38 11.75 3.53
N ALA A 42 -4.38 11.55 4.85
CA ALA A 42 -3.27 11.96 5.70
C ALA A 42 -1.99 11.16 5.37
N ALA A 43 -2.10 9.85 5.12
CA ALA A 43 -0.99 9.01 4.73
C ALA A 43 -0.40 9.43 3.38
N ALA A 44 -1.23 9.70 2.38
CA ALA A 44 -0.80 10.19 1.07
C ALA A 44 -0.05 11.53 1.18
N LYS A 45 -0.56 12.47 1.97
CA LYS A 45 0.11 13.75 2.21
C LYS A 45 1.48 13.57 2.88
N ARG A 46 1.57 12.70 3.90
CA ARG A 46 2.84 12.40 4.58
C ARG A 46 3.83 11.73 3.63
N PHE A 47 3.36 10.84 2.76
CA PHE A 47 4.20 10.16 1.78
C PHE A 47 4.84 11.16 0.80
N VAL A 48 4.05 12.10 0.28
CA VAL A 48 4.56 13.17 -0.59
C VAL A 48 5.52 14.09 0.16
N ALA A 49 5.18 14.49 1.38
CA ALA A 49 6.06 15.33 2.21
C ALA A 49 7.41 14.66 2.53
N ALA A 50 7.45 13.32 2.57
CA ALA A 50 8.67 12.54 2.74
C ALA A 50 9.48 12.35 1.45
N GLY A 51 9.07 12.93 0.32
CA GLY A 51 9.77 12.89 -0.96
C GLY A 51 9.25 11.85 -1.95
N GLY A 52 8.17 11.17 -1.63
CA GLY A 52 7.51 10.24 -2.55
C GLY A 52 6.57 10.96 -3.53
N GLU A 53 6.04 10.20 -4.46
CA GLU A 53 5.13 10.66 -5.50
C GLU A 53 3.87 9.80 -5.51
N LEU A 54 2.69 10.40 -5.62
CA LEU A 54 1.46 9.64 -5.86
C LEU A 54 1.30 9.37 -7.36
N LEU A 55 1.00 8.13 -7.72
CA LEU A 55 0.71 7.78 -9.12
C LEU A 55 -0.71 8.20 -9.51
N ALA A 56 -1.62 8.28 -8.54
CA ALA A 56 -2.96 8.84 -8.66
C ALA A 56 -3.45 9.28 -7.26
N ALA A 57 -4.46 10.12 -7.21
CA ALA A 57 -5.12 10.46 -5.94
C ALA A 57 -5.76 9.22 -5.30
N PRO A 58 -5.91 9.18 -3.95
CA PRO A 58 -6.70 8.13 -3.30
C PRO A 58 -8.07 7.96 -3.95
N ALA A 59 -8.47 6.72 -4.18
CA ALA A 59 -9.72 6.36 -4.82
C ALA A 59 -10.44 5.25 -4.05
N PRO A 60 -11.78 5.18 -4.10
CA PRO A 60 -12.54 4.08 -3.51
C PRO A 60 -12.14 2.74 -4.13
N THR A 61 -12.11 1.69 -3.31
CA THR A 61 -11.99 0.32 -3.82
C THR A 61 -13.24 -0.07 -4.61
N ILE A 62 -13.06 -0.97 -5.58
CA ILE A 62 -14.13 -1.39 -6.50
C ILE A 62 -14.32 -2.90 -6.45
N GLY A 63 -15.41 -3.36 -7.07
CA GLY A 63 -15.72 -4.79 -7.21
C GLY A 63 -15.90 -5.46 -5.84
N VAL A 64 -15.26 -6.60 -5.66
CA VAL A 64 -15.38 -7.42 -4.46
C VAL A 64 -14.78 -6.77 -3.20
N GLU A 65 -13.98 -5.75 -3.36
CA GLU A 65 -13.38 -5.00 -2.23
C GLU A 65 -14.14 -3.73 -1.89
N ALA A 66 -15.16 -3.37 -2.68
CA ALA A 66 -15.95 -2.18 -2.45
C ALA A 66 -16.61 -2.19 -1.06
N GLY A 67 -16.52 -1.06 -0.35
CA GLY A 67 -17.12 -0.86 0.95
C GLY A 67 -17.05 0.61 1.35
N LEU A 68 -17.90 1.03 2.26
CA LEU A 68 -17.95 2.43 2.69
C LEU A 68 -16.60 2.85 3.31
N GLY A 69 -15.95 3.82 2.67
CA GLY A 69 -14.65 4.34 3.11
C GLY A 69 -13.45 3.47 2.73
N ASN A 70 -13.65 2.29 2.15
CA ASN A 70 -12.56 1.47 1.62
C ASN A 70 -11.91 2.20 0.45
N ALA A 71 -10.60 2.38 0.50
CA ALA A 71 -9.86 3.16 -0.50
C ALA A 71 -8.43 2.67 -0.65
N TYR A 72 -7.82 3.00 -1.77
CA TYR A 72 -6.43 2.69 -2.09
C TYR A 72 -5.76 3.85 -2.82
N CYS A 73 -4.44 3.86 -2.80
CA CYS A 73 -3.62 4.81 -3.52
C CYS A 73 -2.26 4.19 -3.84
N TYR A 74 -1.88 4.17 -5.11
CA TYR A 74 -0.52 3.80 -5.50
C TYR A 74 0.40 5.00 -5.42
N ALA A 75 1.55 4.78 -4.82
CA ALA A 75 2.59 5.77 -4.63
C ALA A 75 3.96 5.18 -4.98
N LYS A 76 4.91 6.04 -5.29
CA LYS A 76 6.27 5.66 -5.67
C LYS A 76 7.27 6.33 -4.75
N THR A 77 8.20 5.56 -4.23
CA THR A 77 9.33 6.07 -3.43
C THR A 77 10.30 6.86 -4.30
N PRO A 78 11.18 7.69 -3.72
CA PRO A 78 12.21 8.42 -4.48
C PRO A 78 13.13 7.53 -5.31
N TRP A 79 13.32 6.26 -4.91
CA TRP A 79 14.12 5.27 -5.63
C TRP A 79 13.31 4.37 -6.57
N GLY A 80 12.01 4.64 -6.72
CA GLY A 80 11.15 4.03 -7.74
C GLY A 80 10.28 2.86 -7.28
N THR A 81 10.46 2.33 -6.08
CA THR A 81 9.62 1.23 -5.56
C THR A 81 8.17 1.70 -5.40
N VAL A 82 7.23 0.91 -5.92
CA VAL A 82 5.80 1.19 -5.78
C VAL A 82 5.29 0.67 -4.43
N VAL A 83 4.50 1.47 -3.77
CA VAL A 83 3.79 1.15 -2.52
C VAL A 83 2.31 1.43 -2.72
N GLU A 84 1.46 0.50 -2.28
CA GLU A 84 0.02 0.72 -2.21
C GLU A 84 -0.35 1.14 -0.78
N LEU A 85 -0.88 2.34 -0.62
CA LEU A 85 -1.55 2.75 0.61
C LEU A 85 -2.98 2.24 0.53
N ILE A 86 -3.46 1.55 1.56
CA ILE A 86 -4.79 0.95 1.53
C ILE A 86 -5.48 1.08 2.90
N THR A 87 -6.77 1.35 2.87
CA THR A 87 -7.62 1.38 4.06
C THR A 87 -8.91 0.61 3.82
N HIS A 88 -9.34 -0.13 4.81
CA HIS A 88 -10.56 -0.94 4.77
C HIS A 88 -11.36 -0.78 6.07
N PRO A 89 -11.98 0.38 6.33
CA PRO A 89 -12.82 0.57 7.51
C PRO A 89 -14.12 -0.24 7.47
N SER A 90 -14.51 -0.73 6.29
CA SER A 90 -15.73 -1.49 6.09
C SER A 90 -15.46 -2.88 5.49
N PRO A 91 -16.36 -3.86 5.75
CA PRO A 91 -16.29 -5.16 5.09
C PRO A 91 -16.28 -5.03 3.57
N GLY A 92 -15.52 -5.89 2.90
CA GLY A 92 -15.58 -6.02 1.45
C GLY A 92 -16.83 -6.76 0.97
N GLY A 93 -17.21 -6.53 -0.27
CA GLY A 93 -18.37 -7.20 -0.88
C GLY A 93 -18.28 -8.73 -0.86
N TYR A 94 -17.05 -9.28 -0.97
CA TYR A 94 -16.80 -10.73 -0.93
C TYR A 94 -17.22 -11.39 0.40
N GLU A 95 -17.28 -10.65 1.49
CA GLU A 95 -17.64 -11.19 2.81
C GLU A 95 -19.10 -11.66 2.91
N LYS A 96 -19.93 -11.31 1.93
CA LYS A 96 -21.30 -11.81 1.79
C LYS A 96 -21.33 -13.22 1.18
N GLU A 97 -20.27 -13.62 0.47
CA GLU A 97 -20.21 -14.84 -0.33
C GLU A 97 -19.31 -15.91 0.31
N THR A 98 -18.47 -15.55 1.26
CA THR A 98 -17.49 -16.43 1.91
C THR A 98 -17.30 -16.08 3.38
N PRO A 99 -17.00 -17.09 4.24
CA PRO A 99 -16.60 -16.84 5.63
C PRO A 99 -15.16 -16.31 5.77
N LEU A 100 -14.39 -16.26 4.68
CA LEU A 100 -13.02 -15.75 4.71
C LEU A 100 -13.02 -14.26 5.04
N ARG A 101 -12.00 -13.86 5.79
CA ARG A 101 -11.82 -12.45 6.19
C ARG A 101 -10.42 -12.01 5.85
N ARG A 102 -10.30 -10.76 5.41
CA ARG A 102 -9.01 -10.10 5.23
C ARG A 102 -8.31 -10.01 6.58
N TRP A 103 -7.02 -10.22 6.58
CA TRP A 103 -6.20 -9.85 7.72
C TRP A 103 -6.25 -8.33 7.92
N THR A 104 -6.48 -7.90 9.14
CA THR A 104 -6.39 -6.50 9.56
C THR A 104 -5.40 -6.38 10.71
N PRO A 105 -4.66 -5.26 10.82
CA PRO A 105 -3.80 -5.08 11.98
C PRO A 105 -4.62 -5.08 13.27
N PRO A 106 -4.11 -5.69 14.34
CA PRO A 106 -4.78 -5.62 15.63
C PRO A 106 -4.92 -4.16 16.08
N THR A 107 -6.11 -3.80 16.56
CA THR A 107 -6.33 -2.52 17.23
C THR A 107 -5.49 -2.51 18.49
N GLY A 108 -4.50 -1.63 18.51
CA GLY A 108 -3.56 -1.49 19.62
C GLY A 108 -4.12 -0.72 20.78
#